data_cbe58fd510c7962f5103ab2b14299568
#
_entry.id   cbe58fd510c7962f5103ab2b14299568
#
_cell.length_a   1.000
_cell.length_b   1.000
_cell.length_c   1.000
_cell.angle_alpha   90.00
_cell.angle_beta   90.00
_cell.angle_gamma   90.00
#
_symmetry.space_group_name_H-M   'P 1'
#
loop_
_entity.id
_entity.type
_entity.pdbx_description
1 polymer ?
#
loop_
_entity_poly.entity_id
_entity_poly.type
_entity_poly.pdbx_seq_one_letter_code
_entity_poly.pdbx_strand_id
1 'polypeptide(L)'
;MLLALVAAVYWPAVHGGFVWDDDAYFTYNRIKAPDGLYHIWLTTDCADYWPVTSTTLWLEWRLWGGHTFGYHLTNLVLHGGEALLLWAVLRRLGLRGAYVAALLFAVHPVNVESVAWIAERKNLMAMLFALLTVLALARAGLTAGRFQANRWYGLSLLAFLLALLSKASVAPLPVVLLGLVGWARRPSRRDLGLLLPFFGLAVAFAKLNVWFEEHGYVEVVRDVSPGGRLAGAGMVVWFYLSKALLPLRLIMIYPNWALPAGDFRIWLPLGAAAAFSAWLWRARAGAARGALFAWADFCVMLVPVLGFTDIYFMRYALVADHYQHLAMIALLALAGAGWARWQAWRPRGATAAAVVTVGALATLSWSQAGLYRDAETLYLATLRENPDSWLAHNNLGMLWARDGRVAEATAHFRRALQLNPNFAQGHSNLGVTFADSGHPAEALAEFRTAVQLEPILADAHNGLGNTLVETGHLEEGLAELREALRLQPDYPEARNNLGNALAKSGHWAAAVPQYEEALRLRPDFPAAGNNLGVTLEKTGRLAEGIVRLQEVVRLHPAYADAWFNLGLLLHEAGREAEARPAFLEAAQLRADAR
;
A
#
# COMPACT_ATOMS: atom_id res chain seq x y z
N MET A 1 28.99 2.79 10.70
CA MET A 1 29.11 2.02 9.42
C MET A 1 27.76 1.48 8.97
N LEU A 2 27.02 0.70 9.78
CA LEU A 2 25.73 0.10 9.37
C LEU A 2 24.72 1.17 8.89
N LEU A 3 24.44 2.21 9.67
CA LEU A 3 23.53 3.28 9.28
C LEU A 3 23.99 4.05 8.02
N ALA A 4 25.30 4.30 7.90
CA ALA A 4 25.84 4.95 6.71
C ALA A 4 25.67 4.07 5.45
N LEU A 5 25.78 2.75 5.59
CA LEU A 5 25.55 1.82 4.50
C LEU A 5 24.06 1.77 4.10
N VAL A 6 23.15 1.74 5.08
CA VAL A 6 21.71 1.84 4.83
C VAL A 6 21.38 3.14 4.10
N ALA A 7 21.86 4.29 4.59
CA ALA A 7 21.63 5.58 3.95
C ALA A 7 22.16 5.61 2.50
N ALA A 8 23.35 5.06 2.27
CA ALA A 8 23.93 4.99 0.93
C ALA A 8 23.10 4.08 -0.01
N VAL A 9 22.76 2.88 0.42
CA VAL A 9 22.10 1.87 -0.41
C VAL A 9 20.67 2.30 -0.82
N TYR A 10 19.93 2.93 0.07
CA TYR A 10 18.54 3.34 -0.17
C TYR A 10 18.41 4.80 -0.64
N TRP A 11 19.53 5.50 -0.86
CA TRP A 11 19.52 6.89 -1.32
C TRP A 11 18.65 7.15 -2.55
N PRO A 12 18.62 6.25 -3.58
CA PRO A 12 17.76 6.46 -4.75
C PRO A 12 16.27 6.56 -4.42
N ALA A 13 15.80 5.84 -3.40
CA ALA A 13 14.39 5.84 -3.00
C ALA A 13 14.00 7.10 -2.19
N VAL A 14 14.96 7.79 -1.55
CA VAL A 14 14.66 8.94 -0.67
C VAL A 14 14.03 10.11 -1.42
N HIS A 15 14.31 10.22 -2.72
CA HIS A 15 13.73 11.24 -3.61
C HIS A 15 12.59 10.69 -4.47
N GLY A 16 12.05 9.52 -4.13
CA GLY A 16 10.93 8.89 -4.83
C GLY A 16 9.62 9.66 -4.65
N GLY A 17 8.71 9.48 -5.61
CA GLY A 17 7.33 9.94 -5.51
C GLY A 17 6.45 8.95 -4.72
N PHE A 18 5.16 9.26 -4.62
CA PHE A 18 4.16 8.28 -4.21
C PHE A 18 4.00 7.22 -5.30
N VAL A 19 3.84 5.97 -4.89
CA VAL A 19 3.65 4.84 -5.81
C VAL A 19 2.45 4.01 -5.36
N TRP A 20 1.65 3.55 -6.32
CA TRP A 20 0.48 2.70 -6.14
C TRP A 20 -0.49 3.24 -5.06
N ASP A 21 -0.71 2.46 -3.96
CA ASP A 21 -1.65 2.77 -2.89
C ASP A 21 -1.19 3.90 -1.95
N ASP A 22 0.04 4.40 -2.10
CA ASP A 22 0.46 5.63 -1.41
C ASP A 22 -0.51 6.76 -1.74
N ASP A 23 -0.87 6.93 -3.02
CA ASP A 23 -1.85 7.92 -3.45
C ASP A 23 -3.23 7.66 -2.85
N ALA A 24 -3.66 6.39 -2.77
CA ALA A 24 -4.94 6.02 -2.19
C ALA A 24 -5.02 6.37 -0.71
N TYR A 25 -3.95 6.13 0.06
CA TYR A 25 -3.88 6.52 1.47
C TYR A 25 -4.08 8.02 1.67
N PHE A 26 -3.55 8.84 0.77
CA PHE A 26 -3.61 10.30 0.89
C PHE A 26 -4.72 10.95 0.07
N THR A 27 -5.28 10.30 -0.94
CA THR A 27 -6.30 10.90 -1.82
C THR A 27 -7.71 10.55 -1.38
N TYR A 28 -7.96 9.30 -1.04
CA TYR A 28 -9.30 8.78 -0.76
C TYR A 28 -9.56 8.51 0.72
N ASN A 29 -8.55 8.58 1.57
CA ASN A 29 -8.69 8.18 2.96
C ASN A 29 -8.92 9.40 3.87
N ARG A 30 -9.81 9.27 4.85
CA ARG A 30 -10.06 10.26 5.90
C ARG A 30 -8.84 10.52 6.80
N ILE A 31 -7.70 9.86 6.54
CA ILE A 31 -6.42 10.10 7.22
C ILE A 31 -6.03 11.58 7.19
N LYS A 32 -6.32 12.31 6.10
CA LYS A 32 -6.04 13.75 6.02
C LYS A 32 -6.92 14.62 6.92
N ALA A 33 -8.10 14.16 7.26
CA ALA A 33 -9.08 14.94 8.01
C ALA A 33 -8.56 15.30 9.42
N PRO A 34 -8.97 16.40 10.01
CA PRO A 34 -8.62 16.75 11.40
C PRO A 34 -8.99 15.66 12.40
N ASP A 35 -10.11 14.99 12.18
CA ASP A 35 -10.62 13.85 12.95
C ASP A 35 -10.09 12.48 12.49
N GLY A 36 -9.09 12.46 11.60
CA GLY A 36 -8.52 11.24 11.02
C GLY A 36 -8.11 10.19 12.05
N LEU A 37 -7.65 10.60 13.24
CA LEU A 37 -7.33 9.65 14.32
C LEU A 37 -8.56 8.87 14.79
N TYR A 38 -9.75 9.49 14.84
CA TYR A 38 -10.98 8.81 15.16
C TYR A 38 -11.28 7.70 14.13
N HIS A 39 -11.16 8.03 12.84
CA HIS A 39 -11.39 7.08 11.76
C HIS A 39 -10.37 5.94 11.77
N ILE A 40 -9.09 6.23 11.99
CA ILE A 40 -8.00 5.24 12.07
C ILE A 40 -8.21 4.23 13.21
N TRP A 41 -8.68 4.67 14.37
CA TRP A 41 -8.73 3.84 15.57
C TRP A 41 -10.09 3.22 15.86
N LEU A 42 -11.19 3.87 15.47
CA LEU A 42 -12.52 3.59 15.99
C LEU A 42 -13.59 3.32 14.92
N THR A 43 -13.22 3.31 13.63
CA THR A 43 -14.15 3.02 12.53
C THR A 43 -13.60 1.94 11.60
N THR A 44 -14.43 1.49 10.65
CA THR A 44 -14.06 0.60 9.55
C THR A 44 -13.82 1.34 8.23
N ASP A 45 -13.69 2.67 8.27
CA ASP A 45 -13.51 3.51 7.08
C ASP A 45 -12.13 3.38 6.43
N CYS A 46 -11.17 2.75 7.13
CA CYS A 46 -9.87 2.40 6.57
C CYS A 46 -9.91 0.99 6.01
N ALA A 47 -9.31 0.77 4.84
CA ALA A 47 -9.28 -0.53 4.17
C ALA A 47 -8.70 -1.66 5.03
N ASP A 48 -7.74 -1.33 5.89
CA ASP A 48 -7.05 -2.26 6.78
C ASP A 48 -6.91 -1.68 8.19
N TYR A 49 -6.87 -2.56 9.20
CA TYR A 49 -6.72 -2.14 10.59
C TYR A 49 -5.25 -2.14 11.04
N TRP A 50 -4.52 -1.09 10.67
CA TRP A 50 -3.13 -0.84 11.11
C TRP A 50 -2.98 0.52 11.79
N PRO A 51 -3.68 0.74 12.92
CA PRO A 51 -3.83 2.07 13.50
C PRO A 51 -2.51 2.73 13.91
N VAL A 52 -1.51 1.96 14.33
CA VAL A 52 -0.18 2.51 14.69
C VAL A 52 0.53 3.03 13.44
N THR A 53 0.54 2.27 12.35
CA THR A 53 1.13 2.71 11.08
C THR A 53 0.39 3.91 10.51
N SER A 54 -0.94 3.84 10.42
CA SER A 54 -1.77 4.93 9.90
C SER A 54 -1.65 6.21 10.72
N THR A 55 -1.47 6.11 12.06
CA THR A 55 -1.20 7.26 12.92
C THR A 55 0.12 7.96 12.55
N THR A 56 1.17 7.23 12.19
CA THR A 56 2.43 7.84 11.75
C THR A 56 2.27 8.58 10.43
N LEU A 57 1.53 8.01 9.47
CA LEU A 57 1.23 8.66 8.19
C LEU A 57 0.36 9.91 8.38
N TRP A 58 -0.62 9.85 9.32
CA TRP A 58 -1.45 11.00 9.70
C TRP A 58 -0.65 12.16 10.28
N LEU A 59 0.35 11.86 11.14
CA LEU A 59 1.27 12.87 11.69
C LEU A 59 2.14 13.48 10.58
N GLU A 60 2.71 12.65 9.73
CA GLU A 60 3.60 13.09 8.66
C GLU A 60 2.89 13.90 7.60
N TRP A 61 1.64 13.59 7.28
CA TRP A 61 0.84 14.43 6.40
C TRP A 61 0.72 15.86 6.92
N ARG A 62 0.62 16.06 8.23
CA ARG A 62 0.56 17.39 8.84
C ARG A 62 1.90 18.11 8.86
N LEU A 63 2.99 17.35 8.84
CA LEU A 63 4.33 17.92 8.83
C LEU A 63 4.81 18.26 7.43
N TRP A 64 4.53 17.39 6.46
CA TRP A 64 5.14 17.47 5.12
C TRP A 64 4.11 17.55 3.98
N GLY A 65 2.83 17.34 4.24
CA GLY A 65 1.82 17.34 3.19
C GLY A 65 2.15 16.36 2.08
N GLY A 66 2.16 16.83 0.83
CA GLY A 66 2.50 16.04 -0.35
C GLY A 66 4.01 15.85 -0.62
N HIS A 67 4.91 16.35 0.25
CA HIS A 67 6.36 16.21 0.05
C HIS A 67 6.86 14.86 0.53
N THR A 68 7.21 13.96 -0.39
CA THR A 68 7.52 12.55 -0.12
C THR A 68 8.83 12.32 0.64
N PHE A 69 9.80 13.25 0.57
CA PHE A 69 11.11 13.12 1.20
C PHE A 69 11.05 12.72 2.68
N GLY A 70 10.17 13.37 3.47
CA GLY A 70 10.05 13.09 4.90
C GLY A 70 9.56 11.68 5.19
N TYR A 71 8.61 11.18 4.39
CA TYR A 71 8.08 9.82 4.52
C TYR A 71 9.15 8.76 4.23
N HIS A 72 9.92 8.93 3.15
CA HIS A 72 11.04 8.04 2.83
C HIS A 72 12.14 8.09 3.89
N LEU A 73 12.45 9.29 4.42
CA LEU A 73 13.44 9.44 5.48
C LEU A 73 13.02 8.66 6.74
N THR A 74 11.74 8.70 7.11
CA THR A 74 11.22 7.91 8.24
C THR A 74 11.39 6.42 8.00
N ASN A 75 11.04 5.91 6.81
CA ASN A 75 11.22 4.51 6.47
C ASN A 75 12.71 4.10 6.55
N LEU A 76 13.59 4.95 6.06
CA LEU A 76 15.04 4.72 6.12
C LEU A 76 15.56 4.65 7.57
N VAL A 77 15.11 5.56 8.43
CA VAL A 77 15.45 5.58 9.87
C VAL A 77 14.92 4.33 10.57
N LEU A 78 13.68 3.93 10.27
CA LEU A 78 13.10 2.69 10.81
C LEU A 78 13.92 1.47 10.40
N HIS A 79 14.26 1.31 9.12
CA HIS A 79 15.07 0.17 8.64
C HIS A 79 16.48 0.15 9.24
N GLY A 80 17.11 1.32 9.37
CA GLY A 80 18.38 1.44 10.09
C GLY A 80 18.27 1.02 11.56
N GLY A 81 17.16 1.42 12.20
CA GLY A 81 16.81 1.03 13.57
C GLY A 81 16.59 -0.48 13.71
N GLU A 82 15.88 -1.11 12.76
CA GLU A 82 15.69 -2.56 12.70
C GLU A 82 17.03 -3.32 12.61
N ALA A 83 17.92 -2.87 11.73
CA ALA A 83 19.22 -3.49 11.57
C ALA A 83 20.06 -3.39 12.85
N LEU A 84 20.02 -2.26 13.56
CA LEU A 84 20.67 -2.09 14.87
C LEU A 84 20.03 -2.96 15.95
N LEU A 85 18.73 -3.03 15.99
CA LEU A 85 17.98 -3.87 16.94
C LEU A 85 18.22 -5.35 16.66
N LEU A 86 18.24 -5.76 15.40
CA LEU A 86 18.57 -7.15 15.03
C LEU A 86 19.98 -7.52 15.52
N TRP A 87 20.95 -6.65 15.29
CA TRP A 87 22.29 -6.86 15.85
C TRP A 87 22.27 -6.99 17.37
N ALA A 88 21.56 -6.10 18.08
CA ALA A 88 21.44 -6.14 19.53
C ALA A 88 20.75 -7.41 20.05
N VAL A 89 19.66 -7.84 19.41
CA VAL A 89 18.92 -9.07 19.72
C VAL A 89 19.81 -10.29 19.55
N LEU A 90 20.42 -10.45 18.37
CA LEU A 90 21.26 -11.61 18.06
C LEU A 90 22.50 -11.68 18.97
N ARG A 91 23.11 -10.52 19.29
CA ARG A 91 24.21 -10.43 20.27
C ARG A 91 23.73 -10.83 21.67
N ARG A 92 22.54 -10.40 22.08
CA ARG A 92 21.95 -10.74 23.38
C ARG A 92 21.62 -12.23 23.49
N LEU A 93 21.23 -12.84 22.37
CA LEU A 93 21.00 -14.29 22.27
C LEU A 93 22.31 -15.09 22.16
N GLY A 94 23.47 -14.44 22.19
CA GLY A 94 24.77 -15.08 22.14
C GLY A 94 25.22 -15.57 20.77
N LEU A 95 24.60 -15.08 19.69
CA LEU A 95 24.93 -15.50 18.33
C LEU A 95 26.29 -14.92 17.89
N ARG A 96 27.24 -15.76 17.58
CA ARG A 96 28.46 -15.35 16.90
C ARG A 96 28.13 -14.97 15.46
N GLY A 97 28.67 -13.84 14.97
CA GLY A 97 28.34 -13.32 13.63
C GLY A 97 27.07 -12.45 13.58
N ALA A 98 26.52 -12.06 14.73
CA ALA A 98 25.35 -11.18 14.84
C ALA A 98 25.47 -9.89 14.00
N TYR A 99 26.68 -9.30 13.93
CA TYR A 99 26.92 -8.10 13.14
C TYR A 99 26.83 -8.36 11.63
N VAL A 100 27.35 -9.49 11.15
CA VAL A 100 27.25 -9.87 9.73
C VAL A 100 25.81 -10.18 9.35
N ALA A 101 25.05 -10.85 10.22
CA ALA A 101 23.61 -11.06 10.00
C ALA A 101 22.85 -9.73 9.86
N ALA A 102 23.15 -8.75 10.71
CA ALA A 102 22.55 -7.41 10.63
C ALA A 102 22.99 -6.62 9.38
N LEU A 103 24.26 -6.77 8.95
CA LEU A 103 24.72 -6.18 7.69
C LEU A 103 24.01 -6.79 6.48
N LEU A 104 23.88 -8.12 6.43
CA LEU A 104 23.15 -8.79 5.37
C LEU A 104 21.70 -8.34 5.33
N PHE A 105 21.03 -8.24 6.48
CA PHE A 105 19.67 -7.70 6.59
C PHE A 105 19.58 -6.27 6.06
N ALA A 106 20.50 -5.41 6.49
CA ALA A 106 20.50 -3.98 6.15
C ALA A 106 20.61 -3.70 4.64
N VAL A 107 21.28 -4.59 3.89
CA VAL A 107 21.51 -4.41 2.45
C VAL A 107 20.84 -5.46 1.59
N HIS A 108 19.89 -6.22 2.13
CA HIS A 108 19.25 -7.29 1.37
C HIS A 108 18.22 -6.74 0.38
N PRO A 109 18.29 -7.04 -0.92
CA PRO A 109 17.39 -6.48 -1.95
C PRO A 109 15.90 -6.74 -1.69
N VAL A 110 15.55 -7.85 -1.06
CA VAL A 110 14.17 -8.18 -0.64
C VAL A 110 13.55 -7.12 0.27
N ASN A 111 14.35 -6.39 1.06
CA ASN A 111 13.86 -5.35 1.95
C ASN A 111 13.55 -4.03 1.23
N VAL A 112 13.99 -3.88 -0.03
CA VAL A 112 13.82 -2.62 -0.77
C VAL A 112 12.36 -2.24 -0.90
N GLU A 113 11.48 -3.18 -1.20
CA GLU A 113 10.05 -2.93 -1.31
C GLU A 113 9.47 -2.38 0.00
N SER A 114 9.83 -2.96 1.15
CA SER A 114 9.38 -2.49 2.47
C SER A 114 9.95 -1.11 2.86
N VAL A 115 11.11 -0.71 2.34
CA VAL A 115 11.77 0.56 2.68
C VAL A 115 11.41 1.67 1.72
N ALA A 116 11.41 1.37 0.41
CA ALA A 116 11.22 2.35 -0.65
C ALA A 116 9.74 2.69 -0.89
N TRP A 117 8.82 1.78 -0.63
CA TRP A 117 7.38 2.00 -0.76
C TRP A 117 6.82 2.53 0.57
N ILE A 118 6.24 3.74 0.56
CA ILE A 118 5.81 4.45 1.78
C ILE A 118 4.74 3.66 2.54
N ALA A 119 3.73 3.13 1.85
CA ALA A 119 2.64 2.36 2.46
C ALA A 119 3.13 1.06 3.14
N GLU A 120 4.26 0.49 2.72
CA GLU A 120 4.85 -0.69 3.36
C GLU A 120 5.60 -0.39 4.68
N ARG A 121 5.55 0.85 5.18
CA ARG A 121 5.95 1.20 6.56
C ARG A 121 5.39 0.26 7.61
N LYS A 122 4.21 -0.29 7.35
CA LYS A 122 3.58 -1.31 8.20
C LYS A 122 4.51 -2.49 8.50
N ASN A 123 5.34 -2.91 7.53
CA ASN A 123 6.33 -3.96 7.72
C ASN A 123 7.47 -3.51 8.64
N LEU A 124 8.00 -2.31 8.40
CA LEU A 124 9.10 -1.76 9.19
C LEU A 124 8.68 -1.59 10.67
N MET A 125 7.50 -1.03 10.90
CA MET A 125 7.02 -0.85 12.27
C MET A 125 6.72 -2.18 12.97
N ALA A 126 6.08 -3.12 12.29
CA ALA A 126 5.82 -4.46 12.83
C ALA A 126 7.13 -5.18 13.19
N MET A 127 8.12 -5.11 12.32
CA MET A 127 9.46 -5.68 12.53
C MET A 127 10.19 -5.01 13.70
N LEU A 128 10.20 -3.67 13.76
CA LEU A 128 10.81 -2.91 14.84
C LEU A 128 10.26 -3.35 16.20
N PHE A 129 8.93 -3.39 16.33
CA PHE A 129 8.26 -3.78 17.57
C PHE A 129 8.39 -5.28 17.86
N ALA A 130 8.44 -6.14 16.85
CA ALA A 130 8.75 -7.56 17.03
C ALA A 130 10.16 -7.77 17.59
N LEU A 131 11.16 -7.08 17.06
CA LEU A 131 12.54 -7.11 17.59
C LEU A 131 12.63 -6.55 19.02
N LEU A 132 11.88 -5.47 19.33
CA LEU A 132 11.79 -4.94 20.69
C LEU A 132 11.14 -5.94 21.64
N THR A 133 10.12 -6.67 21.19
CA THR A 133 9.49 -7.76 21.94
C THR A 133 10.52 -8.83 22.30
N VAL A 134 11.27 -9.33 21.33
CA VAL A 134 12.30 -10.37 21.56
C VAL A 134 13.42 -9.84 22.47
N LEU A 135 13.87 -8.59 22.28
CA LEU A 135 14.92 -7.99 23.10
C LEU A 135 14.48 -7.83 24.56
N ALA A 136 13.25 -7.35 24.78
CA ALA A 136 12.67 -7.19 26.11
C ALA A 136 12.49 -8.54 26.82
N LEU A 137 12.00 -9.58 26.11
CA LEU A 137 11.89 -10.93 26.66
C LEU A 137 13.24 -11.55 26.97
N ALA A 138 14.26 -11.32 26.14
CA ALA A 138 15.61 -11.75 26.42
C ALA A 138 16.19 -11.09 27.69
N ARG A 139 15.79 -9.82 27.96
CA ARG A 139 16.11 -9.12 29.23
C ARG A 139 15.28 -9.63 30.41
N ALA A 140 14.04 -10.08 30.18
CA ALA A 140 13.21 -10.73 31.18
C ALA A 140 13.68 -12.17 31.52
N GLY A 141 14.72 -12.66 30.85
CA GLY A 141 15.35 -13.96 31.13
C GLY A 141 14.75 -15.13 30.36
N LEU A 142 14.09 -14.89 29.23
CA LEU A 142 13.43 -15.90 28.39
C LEU A 142 14.36 -17.09 28.10
N THR A 143 15.58 -16.85 27.66
CA THR A 143 16.58 -17.88 27.29
C THR A 143 17.48 -18.31 28.45
N ALA A 144 17.54 -17.51 29.53
CA ALA A 144 18.47 -17.72 30.65
C ALA A 144 17.91 -18.59 31.80
N GLY A 145 16.72 -19.18 31.62
CA GLY A 145 16.07 -20.02 32.66
C GLY A 145 15.53 -19.24 33.87
N ARG A 146 15.54 -17.91 33.80
CA ARG A 146 15.05 -17.01 34.84
C ARG A 146 13.88 -16.15 34.35
N PHE A 147 13.08 -16.69 33.43
CA PHE A 147 11.96 -15.96 32.85
C PHE A 147 10.96 -15.53 33.93
N GLN A 148 10.73 -14.24 34.04
CA GLN A 148 9.90 -13.64 35.11
C GLN A 148 9.01 -12.52 34.57
N ALA A 149 7.84 -12.39 35.18
CA ALA A 149 6.95 -11.24 34.98
C ALA A 149 7.53 -10.02 35.72
N ASN A 150 8.36 -9.25 35.03
CA ASN A 150 8.97 -8.00 35.48
C ASN A 150 8.70 -6.88 34.50
N ARG A 151 9.29 -5.69 34.72
CA ARG A 151 9.09 -4.54 33.80
C ARG A 151 9.41 -4.84 32.34
N TRP A 152 10.40 -5.67 32.07
CA TRP A 152 10.78 -6.06 30.70
C TRP A 152 9.74 -6.97 30.07
N TYR A 153 9.09 -7.82 30.85
CA TYR A 153 7.96 -8.62 30.39
C TYR A 153 6.77 -7.73 30.01
N GLY A 154 6.40 -6.74 30.85
CA GLY A 154 5.35 -5.78 30.52
C GLY A 154 5.67 -4.97 29.26
N LEU A 155 6.91 -4.49 29.12
CA LEU A 155 7.36 -3.80 27.90
C LEU A 155 7.33 -4.70 26.65
N SER A 156 7.58 -6.00 26.82
CA SER A 156 7.50 -6.93 25.68
C SER A 156 6.06 -7.16 25.22
N LEU A 157 5.09 -7.24 26.16
CA LEU A 157 3.68 -7.32 25.80
C LEU A 157 3.20 -6.06 25.10
N LEU A 158 3.59 -4.88 25.57
CA LEU A 158 3.29 -3.61 24.92
C LEU A 158 3.91 -3.55 23.51
N ALA A 159 5.18 -3.93 23.36
CA ALA A 159 5.84 -3.95 22.06
C ALA A 159 5.16 -4.94 21.10
N PHE A 160 4.75 -6.12 21.58
CA PHE A 160 4.02 -7.09 20.75
C PHE A 160 2.64 -6.57 20.33
N LEU A 161 1.92 -5.91 21.23
CA LEU A 161 0.65 -5.25 20.91
C LEU A 161 0.85 -4.18 19.83
N LEU A 162 1.88 -3.33 19.95
CA LEU A 162 2.21 -2.32 18.94
C LEU A 162 2.62 -2.96 17.59
N ALA A 163 3.30 -4.10 17.62
CA ALA A 163 3.62 -4.85 16.41
C ALA A 163 2.35 -5.34 15.69
N LEU A 164 1.40 -5.92 16.42
CA LEU A 164 0.10 -6.38 15.89
C LEU A 164 -0.75 -5.21 15.36
N LEU A 165 -0.75 -4.07 16.06
CA LEU A 165 -1.43 -2.83 15.63
C LEU A 165 -0.72 -2.14 14.44
N SER A 166 0.51 -2.54 14.12
CA SER A 166 1.22 -2.07 12.93
C SER A 166 0.98 -2.97 11.72
N LYS A 167 1.01 -4.30 11.90
CA LYS A 167 0.66 -5.31 10.88
C LYS A 167 0.40 -6.67 11.53
N ALA A 168 -0.74 -7.26 11.24
CA ALA A 168 -1.15 -8.54 11.84
C ALA A 168 -0.26 -9.74 11.42
N SER A 169 0.53 -9.64 10.35
CA SER A 169 1.43 -10.73 9.91
C SER A 169 2.47 -11.15 10.95
N VAL A 170 2.65 -10.38 12.03
CA VAL A 170 3.52 -10.71 13.16
C VAL A 170 2.86 -11.70 14.14
N ALA A 171 1.59 -12.04 13.97
CA ALA A 171 0.83 -12.95 14.86
C ALA A 171 1.52 -14.31 15.13
N PRO A 172 2.32 -14.92 14.24
CA PRO A 172 3.05 -16.16 14.54
C PRO A 172 4.22 -16.00 15.53
N LEU A 173 4.63 -14.80 15.89
CA LEU A 173 5.78 -14.53 16.76
C LEU A 173 5.77 -15.33 18.09
N PRO A 174 4.63 -15.56 18.80
CA PRO A 174 4.62 -16.38 20.02
C PRO A 174 5.13 -17.80 19.82
N VAL A 175 4.92 -18.40 18.64
CA VAL A 175 5.46 -19.72 18.29
C VAL A 175 7.00 -19.66 18.20
N VAL A 176 7.53 -18.60 17.59
CA VAL A 176 8.98 -18.34 17.51
C VAL A 176 9.58 -18.13 18.90
N LEU A 177 8.89 -17.39 19.78
CA LEU A 177 9.31 -17.18 21.18
C LEU A 177 9.38 -18.50 21.95
N LEU A 178 8.39 -19.37 21.76
CA LEU A 178 8.41 -20.73 22.33
C LEU A 178 9.57 -21.56 21.75
N GLY A 179 9.81 -21.44 20.45
CA GLY A 179 10.95 -22.04 19.75
C GLY A 179 12.29 -21.58 20.31
N LEU A 180 12.45 -20.29 20.61
CA LEU A 180 13.66 -19.73 21.25
C LEU A 180 13.88 -20.29 22.66
N VAL A 181 12.83 -20.47 23.46
CA VAL A 181 12.94 -21.18 24.75
C VAL A 181 13.40 -22.61 24.55
N GLY A 182 12.73 -23.33 23.63
CA GLY A 182 13.08 -24.71 23.27
C GLY A 182 14.48 -24.87 22.71
N TRP A 183 14.98 -23.85 22.01
CA TRP A 183 16.36 -23.76 21.55
C TRP A 183 17.36 -23.66 22.72
N ALA A 184 17.08 -22.77 23.68
CA ALA A 184 18.01 -22.52 24.78
C ALA A 184 17.96 -23.62 25.84
N ARG A 185 16.79 -24.15 26.13
CA ARG A 185 16.50 -25.14 27.18
C ARG A 185 15.14 -25.80 26.98
N ARG A 186 14.80 -26.81 27.78
CA ARG A 186 13.44 -27.38 27.79
C ARG A 186 12.43 -26.37 28.36
N PRO A 187 11.32 -26.07 27.65
CA PRO A 187 10.25 -25.20 28.18
C PRO A 187 9.64 -25.77 29.45
N SER A 188 9.41 -24.94 30.44
CA SER A 188 8.68 -25.28 31.67
C SER A 188 7.21 -24.85 31.59
N ARG A 189 6.36 -25.35 32.49
CA ARG A 189 4.94 -24.92 32.63
C ARG A 189 4.85 -23.41 32.88
N ARG A 190 5.79 -22.83 33.61
CA ARG A 190 5.88 -21.38 33.84
C ARG A 190 6.12 -20.60 32.57
N ASP A 191 7.03 -21.09 31.71
CA ASP A 191 7.31 -20.43 30.43
C ASP A 191 6.08 -20.41 29.54
N LEU A 192 5.36 -21.54 29.48
CA LEU A 192 4.09 -21.63 28.75
C LEU A 192 3.05 -20.65 29.32
N GLY A 193 2.91 -20.56 30.64
CA GLY A 193 1.99 -19.60 31.29
C GLY A 193 2.36 -18.15 30.98
N LEU A 194 3.66 -17.80 30.94
CA LEU A 194 4.11 -16.44 30.59
C LEU A 194 4.00 -16.12 29.09
N LEU A 195 4.00 -17.10 28.20
CA LEU A 195 3.77 -16.90 26.78
C LEU A 195 2.28 -16.88 26.40
N LEU A 196 1.39 -17.41 27.26
CA LEU A 196 -0.05 -17.48 26.97
C LEU A 196 -0.69 -16.13 26.60
N PRO A 197 -0.39 -14.99 27.27
CA PRO A 197 -0.91 -13.69 26.88
C PRO A 197 -0.51 -13.27 25.45
N PHE A 198 0.67 -13.63 24.97
CA PHE A 198 1.10 -13.36 23.59
C PHE A 198 0.26 -14.18 22.60
N PHE A 199 0.00 -15.44 22.87
CA PHE A 199 -0.91 -16.27 22.06
C PHE A 199 -2.33 -15.71 22.06
N GLY A 200 -2.83 -15.26 23.24
CA GLY A 200 -4.15 -14.64 23.36
C GLY A 200 -4.27 -13.39 22.49
N LEU A 201 -3.28 -12.48 22.54
CA LEU A 201 -3.23 -11.30 21.69
C LEU A 201 -3.16 -11.68 20.20
N ALA A 202 -2.30 -12.63 19.82
CA ALA A 202 -2.17 -13.08 18.44
C ALA A 202 -3.50 -13.59 17.87
N VAL A 203 -4.22 -14.44 18.61
CA VAL A 203 -5.52 -14.97 18.19
C VAL A 203 -6.58 -13.87 18.13
N ALA A 204 -6.61 -12.96 19.10
CA ALA A 204 -7.56 -11.85 19.12
C ALA A 204 -7.37 -10.94 17.88
N PHE A 205 -6.12 -10.60 17.56
CA PHE A 205 -5.82 -9.77 16.39
C PHE A 205 -6.00 -10.50 15.06
N ALA A 206 -5.72 -11.79 14.98
CA ALA A 206 -6.03 -12.57 13.78
C ALA A 206 -7.55 -12.56 13.49
N LYS A 207 -8.39 -12.76 14.52
CA LYS A 207 -9.85 -12.65 14.39
C LYS A 207 -10.30 -11.24 14.01
N LEU A 208 -9.70 -10.21 14.61
CA LEU A 208 -10.02 -8.82 14.31
C LEU A 208 -9.72 -8.49 12.84
N ASN A 209 -8.58 -8.94 12.31
CA ASN A 209 -8.24 -8.71 10.91
C ASN A 209 -9.18 -9.44 9.95
N VAL A 210 -9.50 -10.72 10.21
CA VAL A 210 -10.49 -11.45 9.40
C VAL A 210 -11.83 -10.71 9.41
N TRP A 211 -12.26 -10.23 10.57
CA TRP A 211 -13.51 -9.46 10.70
C TRP A 211 -13.46 -8.16 9.88
N PHE A 212 -12.33 -7.43 9.89
CA PHE A 212 -12.14 -6.23 9.06
C PHE A 212 -12.18 -6.54 7.56
N GLU A 213 -11.49 -7.59 7.11
CA GLU A 213 -11.48 -8.02 5.72
C GLU A 213 -12.89 -8.42 5.23
N GLU A 214 -13.67 -9.12 6.06
CA GLU A 214 -15.05 -9.51 5.75
C GLU A 214 -16.01 -8.31 5.63
N HIS A 215 -15.72 -7.19 6.29
CA HIS A 215 -16.55 -5.98 6.27
C HIS A 215 -16.02 -4.89 5.33
N GLY A 216 -14.76 -4.97 4.95
CA GLY A 216 -14.08 -3.99 4.09
C GLY A 216 -14.13 -4.33 2.59
N TYR A 217 -14.21 -5.62 2.23
CA TYR A 217 -14.16 -6.08 0.85
C TYR A 217 -15.30 -7.03 0.53
N VAL A 218 -16.08 -6.70 -0.51
CA VAL A 218 -17.23 -7.51 -0.97
C VAL A 218 -16.82 -8.56 -2.01
N GLU A 219 -15.61 -8.47 -2.57
CA GLU A 219 -15.17 -9.31 -3.68
C GLU A 219 -14.39 -10.56 -3.25
N VAL A 220 -14.62 -11.66 -3.98
CA VAL A 220 -13.80 -12.88 -3.88
C VAL A 220 -12.40 -12.57 -4.41
N VAL A 221 -11.40 -12.62 -3.52
CA VAL A 221 -10.00 -12.32 -3.87
C VAL A 221 -9.43 -13.41 -4.80
N ARG A 222 -9.71 -14.69 -4.51
CA ARG A 222 -9.25 -15.84 -5.33
C ARG A 222 -10.21 -17.02 -5.26
N ASP A 223 -10.53 -17.59 -6.42
CA ASP A 223 -11.24 -18.86 -6.52
C ASP A 223 -10.23 -20.02 -6.63
N VAL A 224 -9.72 -20.48 -5.49
CA VAL A 224 -8.75 -21.58 -5.39
C VAL A 224 -9.23 -22.60 -4.38
N SER A 225 -9.30 -23.87 -4.82
CA SER A 225 -9.71 -24.99 -3.96
C SER A 225 -8.79 -25.14 -2.74
N PRO A 226 -9.27 -25.70 -1.60
CA PRO A 226 -8.44 -25.95 -0.42
C PRO A 226 -7.18 -26.79 -0.73
N GLY A 227 -7.28 -27.76 -1.64
CA GLY A 227 -6.13 -28.54 -2.13
C GLY A 227 -5.12 -27.68 -2.87
N GLY A 228 -5.58 -26.79 -3.76
CA GLY A 228 -4.72 -25.84 -4.46
C GLY A 228 -4.02 -24.88 -3.50
N ARG A 229 -4.72 -24.38 -2.46
CA ARG A 229 -4.11 -23.53 -1.41
C ARG A 229 -3.01 -24.26 -0.66
N LEU A 230 -3.23 -25.51 -0.27
CA LEU A 230 -2.24 -26.31 0.44
C LEU A 230 -0.99 -26.60 -0.42
N ALA A 231 -1.20 -26.99 -1.69
CA ALA A 231 -0.10 -27.21 -2.62
C ALA A 231 0.68 -25.89 -2.90
N GLY A 232 -0.04 -24.78 -3.10
CA GLY A 232 0.52 -23.45 -3.29
C GLY A 232 1.38 -23.00 -2.12
N ALA A 233 0.99 -23.30 -0.89
CA ALA A 233 1.78 -23.01 0.30
C ALA A 233 3.18 -23.63 0.24
N GLY A 234 3.30 -24.86 -0.27
CA GLY A 234 4.59 -25.49 -0.51
C GLY A 234 5.44 -24.74 -1.53
N MET A 235 4.84 -24.25 -2.62
CA MET A 235 5.53 -23.45 -3.64
C MET A 235 6.01 -22.11 -3.07
N VAL A 236 5.17 -21.44 -2.28
CA VAL A 236 5.48 -20.14 -1.63
C VAL A 236 6.71 -20.24 -0.73
N VAL A 237 6.84 -21.30 0.06
CA VAL A 237 8.02 -21.51 0.94
C VAL A 237 9.32 -21.55 0.12
N TRP A 238 9.36 -22.30 -0.98
CA TRP A 238 10.55 -22.40 -1.83
C TRP A 238 10.80 -21.12 -2.62
N PHE A 239 9.75 -20.45 -3.06
CA PHE A 239 9.88 -19.15 -3.71
C PHE A 239 10.60 -18.16 -2.79
N TYR A 240 10.13 -17.96 -1.57
CA TYR A 240 10.75 -17.02 -0.64
C TYR A 240 12.16 -17.46 -0.20
N LEU A 241 12.39 -18.76 -0.01
CA LEU A 241 13.75 -19.25 0.26
C LEU A 241 14.69 -18.92 -0.92
N SER A 242 14.24 -19.10 -2.15
CA SER A 242 15.04 -18.76 -3.34
C SER A 242 15.37 -17.26 -3.40
N LYS A 243 14.40 -16.39 -3.08
CA LYS A 243 14.61 -14.93 -3.05
C LYS A 243 15.49 -14.48 -1.87
N ALA A 244 15.40 -15.15 -0.72
CA ALA A 244 16.29 -14.91 0.41
C ALA A 244 17.75 -15.34 0.14
N LEU A 245 17.98 -16.34 -0.71
CA LEU A 245 19.33 -16.82 -1.05
C LEU A 245 19.89 -16.16 -2.31
N LEU A 246 19.05 -15.91 -3.29
CA LEU A 246 19.37 -15.34 -4.61
C LEU A 246 18.33 -14.25 -4.95
N PRO A 247 18.50 -13.02 -4.43
CA PRO A 247 17.53 -11.93 -4.60
C PRO A 247 17.63 -11.29 -6.00
N LEU A 248 17.36 -12.10 -7.02
CA LEU A 248 17.36 -11.68 -8.42
C LEU A 248 15.94 -11.60 -8.97
N ARG A 249 15.71 -10.69 -9.95
CA ARG A 249 14.41 -10.47 -10.58
C ARG A 249 13.32 -10.22 -9.53
N LEU A 250 13.57 -9.25 -8.66
CA LEU A 250 12.57 -8.78 -7.71
C LEU A 250 11.66 -7.80 -8.45
N ILE A 251 10.35 -8.02 -8.34
CA ILE A 251 9.34 -7.20 -9.03
C ILE A 251 8.16 -6.94 -8.11
N MET A 252 7.50 -5.82 -8.31
CA MET A 252 6.37 -5.41 -7.47
C MET A 252 5.19 -6.39 -7.56
N ILE A 253 4.85 -6.86 -8.78
CA ILE A 253 3.72 -7.76 -9.02
C ILE A 253 4.22 -8.99 -9.77
N TYR A 254 4.31 -10.10 -9.06
CA TYR A 254 4.70 -11.39 -9.63
C TYR A 254 3.58 -11.99 -10.50
N PRO A 255 3.92 -12.85 -11.49
CA PRO A 255 2.90 -13.59 -12.25
C PRO A 255 2.00 -14.41 -11.33
N ASN A 256 0.71 -14.45 -11.66
CA ASN A 256 -0.23 -15.32 -10.97
C ASN A 256 0.06 -16.79 -11.24
N TRP A 257 -0.04 -17.61 -10.18
CA TRP A 257 0.18 -19.04 -10.28
C TRP A 257 -1.15 -19.78 -10.44
N ALA A 258 -1.27 -20.58 -11.50
CA ALA A 258 -2.34 -21.56 -11.60
C ALA A 258 -2.11 -22.69 -10.59
N LEU A 259 -3.11 -22.97 -9.74
CA LEU A 259 -3.03 -23.97 -8.66
C LEU A 259 -4.11 -25.06 -8.81
N PRO A 260 -4.14 -25.81 -9.95
CA PRO A 260 -5.11 -26.89 -10.16
C PRO A 260 -4.77 -28.08 -9.27
N ALA A 261 -5.56 -28.34 -8.23
CA ALA A 261 -5.28 -29.39 -7.25
C ALA A 261 -5.14 -30.81 -7.85
N GLY A 262 -5.66 -31.02 -9.06
CA GLY A 262 -5.52 -32.28 -9.83
C GLY A 262 -4.16 -32.47 -10.47
N ASP A 263 -3.33 -31.44 -10.62
CA ASP A 263 -1.96 -31.59 -11.13
C ASP A 263 -1.02 -31.99 -9.99
N PHE A 264 -0.48 -33.21 -10.05
CA PHE A 264 0.43 -33.72 -9.02
C PHE A 264 1.73 -32.88 -8.89
N ARG A 265 2.13 -32.17 -9.93
CA ARG A 265 3.37 -31.38 -9.96
C ARG A 265 3.36 -30.24 -8.94
N ILE A 266 2.21 -29.63 -8.68
CA ILE A 266 2.09 -28.57 -7.71
C ILE A 266 2.26 -29.05 -6.26
N TRP A 267 2.13 -30.37 -6.00
CA TRP A 267 2.34 -30.99 -4.68
C TRP A 267 3.80 -31.33 -4.40
N LEU A 268 4.67 -31.41 -5.43
CA LEU A 268 6.09 -31.72 -5.26
C LEU A 268 6.83 -30.75 -4.33
N PRO A 269 6.62 -29.41 -4.41
CA PRO A 269 7.26 -28.48 -3.49
C PRO A 269 6.84 -28.70 -2.03
N LEU A 270 5.57 -29.01 -1.77
CA LEU A 270 5.09 -29.33 -0.43
C LEU A 270 5.73 -30.61 0.09
N GLY A 271 5.77 -31.66 -0.73
CA GLY A 271 6.47 -32.91 -0.40
C GLY A 271 7.96 -32.70 -0.11
N ALA A 272 8.64 -31.86 -0.90
CA ALA A 272 10.04 -31.49 -0.67
C ALA A 272 10.23 -30.72 0.65
N ALA A 273 9.33 -29.78 0.97
CA ALA A 273 9.37 -29.03 2.24
C ALA A 273 9.17 -29.98 3.45
N ALA A 274 8.23 -30.92 3.35
CA ALA A 274 8.00 -31.94 4.37
C ALA A 274 9.23 -32.87 4.54
N ALA A 275 9.80 -33.36 3.43
CA ALA A 275 10.99 -34.19 3.44
C ALA A 275 12.21 -33.48 4.01
N PHE A 276 12.43 -32.20 3.63
CA PHE A 276 13.50 -31.37 4.17
C PHE A 276 13.31 -31.12 5.67
N SER A 277 12.08 -30.83 6.12
CA SER A 277 11.76 -30.69 7.53
C SER A 277 12.03 -31.98 8.31
N ALA A 278 11.62 -33.13 7.78
CA ALA A 278 11.88 -34.43 8.40
C ALA A 278 13.38 -34.77 8.45
N TRP A 279 14.12 -34.42 7.41
CA TRP A 279 15.59 -34.61 7.38
C TRP A 279 16.28 -33.72 8.44
N LEU A 280 15.97 -32.44 8.53
CA LEU A 280 16.49 -31.54 9.56
C LEU A 280 16.12 -32.02 10.97
N TRP A 281 14.88 -32.52 11.15
CA TRP A 281 14.43 -33.08 12.43
C TRP A 281 15.21 -34.32 12.83
N ARG A 282 15.51 -35.22 11.89
CA ARG A 282 16.38 -36.37 12.18
C ARG A 282 17.80 -35.97 12.51
N ALA A 283 18.31 -34.95 11.81
CA ALA A 283 19.66 -34.41 12.00
C ALA A 283 19.81 -33.39 13.15
N ARG A 284 18.73 -33.17 13.96
CA ARG A 284 18.64 -32.08 14.97
C ARG A 284 19.68 -32.11 16.09
N ALA A 285 20.52 -33.13 16.16
CA ALA A 285 21.72 -33.16 17.03
C ALA A 285 22.85 -32.31 16.44
N GLY A 286 23.55 -31.56 17.27
CA GLY A 286 24.74 -30.79 16.84
C GLY A 286 24.41 -29.57 15.96
N ALA A 287 25.18 -29.38 14.90
CA ALA A 287 25.13 -28.18 14.04
C ALA A 287 23.80 -28.02 13.27
N ALA A 288 23.15 -29.13 12.95
CA ALA A 288 21.85 -29.08 12.23
C ALA A 288 20.71 -28.51 13.07
N ARG A 289 20.84 -28.43 14.40
CA ARG A 289 19.84 -27.79 15.27
C ARG A 289 19.59 -26.33 14.88
N GLY A 290 20.66 -25.58 14.50
CA GLY A 290 20.55 -24.21 14.04
C GLY A 290 19.78 -24.10 12.74
N ALA A 291 20.08 -24.98 11.79
CA ALA A 291 19.37 -25.02 10.51
C ALA A 291 17.88 -25.38 10.69
N LEU A 292 17.57 -26.35 11.57
CA LEU A 292 16.20 -26.70 11.89
C LEU A 292 15.42 -25.52 12.49
N PHE A 293 16.03 -24.80 13.43
CA PHE A 293 15.39 -23.62 14.02
C PHE A 293 15.13 -22.54 12.97
N ALA A 294 16.16 -22.20 12.17
CA ALA A 294 16.02 -21.18 11.13
C ALA A 294 14.97 -21.54 10.08
N TRP A 295 14.90 -22.81 9.69
CA TRP A 295 13.88 -23.32 8.77
C TRP A 295 12.48 -23.26 9.38
N ALA A 296 12.33 -23.70 10.62
CA ALA A 296 11.04 -23.69 11.33
C ALA A 296 10.53 -22.25 11.54
N ASP A 297 11.40 -21.34 11.97
CA ASP A 297 11.09 -19.90 12.11
C ASP A 297 10.65 -19.31 10.78
N PHE A 298 11.42 -19.55 9.73
CA PHE A 298 11.09 -19.08 8.38
C PHE A 298 9.71 -19.56 7.92
N CYS A 299 9.42 -20.87 8.05
CA CYS A 299 8.12 -21.41 7.68
C CYS A 299 6.97 -20.85 8.54
N VAL A 300 7.19 -20.74 9.87
CA VAL A 300 6.18 -20.23 10.82
C VAL A 300 5.85 -18.76 10.53
N MET A 301 6.87 -17.93 10.30
CA MET A 301 6.66 -16.51 10.02
C MET A 301 6.01 -16.24 8.65
N LEU A 302 6.09 -17.19 7.71
CA LEU A 302 5.40 -17.12 6.43
C LEU A 302 3.91 -17.56 6.50
N VAL A 303 3.45 -18.21 7.59
CA VAL A 303 2.08 -18.74 7.69
C VAL A 303 1.00 -17.75 7.26
N PRO A 304 1.03 -16.46 7.67
CA PRO A 304 -0.01 -15.49 7.27
C PRO A 304 -0.08 -15.24 5.76
N VAL A 305 1.01 -15.50 5.04
CA VAL A 305 1.15 -15.19 3.59
C VAL A 305 1.30 -16.44 2.73
N LEU A 306 1.06 -17.63 3.28
CA LEU A 306 1.09 -18.89 2.53
C LEU A 306 -0.15 -19.10 1.63
N GLY A 307 -1.14 -18.22 1.70
CA GLY A 307 -2.35 -18.28 0.89
C GLY A 307 -3.45 -19.17 1.43
N PHE A 308 -3.44 -19.52 2.73
CA PHE A 308 -4.56 -20.20 3.39
C PHE A 308 -5.76 -19.27 3.57
N THR A 309 -5.51 -18.02 3.92
CA THR A 309 -6.46 -16.91 3.91
C THR A 309 -6.13 -15.99 2.77
N ASP A 310 -7.12 -15.33 2.20
CA ASP A 310 -6.91 -14.33 1.17
C ASP A 310 -6.54 -13.00 1.80
N ILE A 311 -5.50 -12.37 1.26
CA ILE A 311 -5.12 -10.98 1.52
C ILE A 311 -5.42 -10.24 0.23
N TYR A 312 -5.95 -9.02 0.28
CA TYR A 312 -6.36 -8.26 -0.90
C TYR A 312 -5.30 -8.24 -2.02
N PHE A 313 -4.03 -8.08 -1.67
CA PHE A 313 -2.92 -8.12 -2.62
C PHE A 313 -2.84 -9.44 -3.42
N MET A 314 -3.30 -10.57 -2.85
CA MET A 314 -3.29 -11.88 -3.52
C MET A 314 -4.22 -11.96 -4.73
N ARG A 315 -5.07 -10.97 -4.95
CA ARG A 315 -5.82 -10.75 -6.19
C ARG A 315 -4.87 -10.51 -7.38
N TYR A 316 -3.72 -9.89 -7.13
CA TYR A 316 -2.73 -9.51 -8.14
C TYR A 316 -1.60 -10.51 -8.27
N ALA A 317 -1.08 -10.99 -7.14
CA ALA A 317 -0.02 -11.98 -7.06
C ALA A 317 -0.07 -12.74 -5.73
N LEU A 318 0.17 -14.05 -5.77
CA LEU A 318 0.22 -14.87 -4.54
C LEU A 318 1.41 -14.50 -3.65
N VAL A 319 2.46 -13.97 -4.22
CA VAL A 319 3.73 -13.68 -3.57
C VAL A 319 4.15 -12.23 -3.80
N ALA A 320 4.83 -11.62 -2.81
CA ALA A 320 5.41 -10.28 -2.87
C ALA A 320 6.67 -10.23 -2.02
N ASP A 321 7.66 -9.44 -2.40
CA ASP A 321 8.95 -9.40 -1.70
C ASP A 321 8.80 -8.96 -0.25
N HIS A 322 7.94 -7.99 0.03
CA HIS A 322 7.69 -7.47 1.37
C HIS A 322 7.07 -8.49 2.35
N TYR A 323 6.53 -9.60 1.87
CA TYR A 323 5.92 -10.63 2.74
C TYR A 323 6.95 -11.44 3.54
N GLN A 324 8.19 -11.56 3.04
CA GLN A 324 9.23 -12.32 3.74
C GLN A 324 10.11 -11.48 4.68
N HIS A 325 9.84 -10.18 4.83
CA HIS A 325 10.65 -9.24 5.60
C HIS A 325 10.96 -9.76 7.03
N LEU A 326 9.94 -10.24 7.74
CA LEU A 326 10.08 -10.84 9.08
C LEU A 326 10.67 -12.26 9.05
N ALA A 327 10.30 -13.06 8.05
CA ALA A 327 10.67 -14.47 8.00
C ALA A 327 12.16 -14.70 7.75
N MET A 328 12.84 -13.80 7.02
CA MET A 328 14.23 -13.97 6.65
C MET A 328 15.24 -13.83 7.80
N ILE A 329 14.82 -13.29 8.97
CA ILE A 329 15.71 -13.01 10.11
C ILE A 329 16.52 -14.25 10.53
N ALA A 330 15.84 -15.38 10.71
CA ALA A 330 16.50 -16.59 11.19
C ALA A 330 17.44 -17.20 10.13
N LEU A 331 17.12 -17.05 8.84
CA LEU A 331 18.03 -17.44 7.75
C LEU A 331 19.29 -16.59 7.76
N LEU A 332 19.17 -15.28 7.92
CA LEU A 332 20.32 -14.37 8.01
C LEU A 332 21.12 -14.58 9.29
N ALA A 333 20.47 -14.90 10.41
CA ALA A 333 21.13 -15.28 11.64
C ALA A 333 21.95 -16.58 11.45
N LEU A 334 21.40 -17.58 10.73
CA LEU A 334 22.10 -18.81 10.39
C LEU A 334 23.32 -18.52 9.48
N ALA A 335 23.17 -17.66 8.47
CA ALA A 335 24.25 -17.23 7.59
C ALA A 335 25.38 -16.54 8.38
N GLY A 336 25.02 -15.61 9.29
CA GLY A 336 25.98 -14.95 10.18
C GLY A 336 26.71 -15.92 11.09
N ALA A 337 26.01 -16.91 11.67
CA ALA A 337 26.63 -17.95 12.49
C ALA A 337 27.59 -18.84 11.68
N GLY A 338 27.19 -19.23 10.47
CA GLY A 338 28.03 -19.99 9.53
C GLY A 338 29.29 -19.22 9.14
N TRP A 339 29.12 -17.91 8.83
CA TRP A 339 30.24 -17.03 8.54
C TRP A 339 31.20 -16.93 9.74
N ALA A 340 30.72 -16.75 10.96
CA ALA A 340 31.54 -16.63 12.16
C ALA A 340 32.37 -17.93 12.41
N ARG A 341 31.78 -19.10 12.12
CA ARG A 341 32.47 -20.38 12.17
C ARG A 341 33.58 -20.48 11.11
N TRP A 342 33.28 -20.04 9.88
CA TRP A 342 34.27 -19.99 8.81
C TRP A 342 35.38 -19.00 9.10
N GLN A 343 35.07 -17.82 9.63
CA GLN A 343 36.06 -16.82 10.03
C GLN A 343 37.06 -17.34 11.09
N ALA A 344 36.59 -18.15 12.03
CA ALA A 344 37.46 -18.77 13.03
C ALA A 344 38.51 -19.73 12.42
N TRP A 345 38.21 -20.31 11.25
CA TRP A 345 39.08 -21.24 10.55
C TRP A 345 39.91 -20.57 9.43
N ARG A 346 39.29 -19.66 8.65
CA ARG A 346 39.96 -18.95 7.54
C ARG A 346 39.56 -17.46 7.54
N PRO A 347 40.18 -16.63 8.41
CA PRO A 347 39.74 -15.27 8.64
C PRO A 347 39.77 -14.37 7.39
N ARG A 348 40.85 -14.45 6.59
CA ARG A 348 40.96 -13.62 5.36
C ARG A 348 39.91 -14.01 4.31
N GLY A 349 39.71 -15.31 4.08
CA GLY A 349 38.74 -15.81 3.13
C GLY A 349 37.31 -15.46 3.53
N ALA A 350 36.98 -15.63 4.80
CA ALA A 350 35.66 -15.30 5.33
C ALA A 350 35.36 -13.77 5.25
N THR A 351 36.38 -12.93 5.57
CA THR A 351 36.24 -11.47 5.45
C THR A 351 36.05 -11.05 3.98
N ALA A 352 36.86 -11.58 3.07
CA ALA A 352 36.72 -11.30 1.65
C ALA A 352 35.33 -11.71 1.12
N ALA A 353 34.83 -12.89 1.47
CA ALA A 353 33.52 -13.36 1.09
C ALA A 353 32.40 -12.46 1.66
N ALA A 354 32.48 -12.02 2.92
CA ALA A 354 31.51 -11.10 3.51
C ALA A 354 31.51 -9.77 2.79
N VAL A 355 32.68 -9.20 2.47
CA VAL A 355 32.76 -7.92 1.71
C VAL A 355 32.16 -8.06 0.33
N VAL A 356 32.47 -9.13 -0.40
CA VAL A 356 31.92 -9.40 -1.74
C VAL A 356 30.41 -9.59 -1.67
N THR A 357 29.90 -10.39 -0.73
CA THR A 357 28.47 -10.65 -0.59
C THR A 357 27.71 -9.36 -0.20
N VAL A 358 28.19 -8.62 0.80
CA VAL A 358 27.56 -7.35 1.22
C VAL A 358 27.63 -6.33 0.09
N GLY A 359 28.75 -6.23 -0.64
CA GLY A 359 28.90 -5.35 -1.80
C GLY A 359 27.92 -5.70 -2.93
N ALA A 360 27.82 -6.98 -3.27
CA ALA A 360 26.88 -7.45 -4.31
C ALA A 360 25.41 -7.17 -3.92
N LEU A 361 25.02 -7.52 -2.69
CA LEU A 361 23.66 -7.23 -2.20
C LEU A 361 23.38 -5.72 -2.15
N ALA A 362 24.34 -4.91 -1.70
CA ALA A 362 24.22 -3.46 -1.66
C ALA A 362 24.01 -2.87 -3.07
N THR A 363 24.76 -3.36 -4.08
CA THR A 363 24.60 -2.94 -5.47
C THR A 363 23.24 -3.33 -6.03
N LEU A 364 22.76 -4.55 -5.75
CA LEU A 364 21.43 -5.00 -6.16
C LEU A 364 20.35 -4.17 -5.48
N SER A 365 20.47 -3.88 -4.19
CA SER A 365 19.51 -3.05 -3.46
C SER A 365 19.49 -1.61 -3.95
N TRP A 366 20.65 -1.02 -4.25
CA TRP A 366 20.73 0.30 -4.87
C TRP A 366 19.99 0.35 -6.20
N SER A 367 20.24 -0.65 -7.07
CA SER A 367 19.56 -0.75 -8.36
C SER A 367 18.05 -0.92 -8.20
N GLN A 368 17.63 -1.79 -7.27
CA GLN A 368 16.21 -2.04 -6.97
C GLN A 368 15.54 -0.81 -6.38
N ALA A 369 16.20 -0.08 -5.46
CA ALA A 369 15.69 1.16 -4.88
C ALA A 369 15.45 2.25 -5.94
N GLY A 370 16.26 2.28 -7.00
CA GLY A 370 16.10 3.18 -8.12
C GLY A 370 14.83 2.93 -8.95
N LEU A 371 14.20 1.76 -8.85
CA LEU A 371 12.92 1.47 -9.52
C LEU A 371 11.75 2.18 -8.84
N TYR A 372 11.87 2.51 -7.56
CA TYR A 372 10.84 3.18 -6.76
C TYR A 372 10.92 4.72 -6.81
N ARG A 373 11.71 5.28 -7.74
CA ARG A 373 11.82 6.74 -7.89
C ARG A 373 10.53 7.41 -8.37
N ASP A 374 9.76 6.71 -9.21
CA ASP A 374 8.46 7.13 -9.73
C ASP A 374 7.62 5.92 -10.15
N ALA A 375 6.31 6.12 -10.21
CA ALA A 375 5.35 5.06 -10.52
C ALA A 375 5.51 4.52 -11.96
N GLU A 376 5.84 5.38 -12.94
CA GLU A 376 6.05 4.96 -14.33
C GLU A 376 7.22 3.99 -14.45
N THR A 377 8.36 4.34 -13.85
CA THR A 377 9.55 3.47 -13.82
C THR A 377 9.24 2.11 -13.19
N LEU A 378 8.50 2.11 -12.08
CA LEU A 378 8.14 0.90 -11.35
C LEU A 378 7.23 -0.01 -12.16
N TYR A 379 6.18 0.54 -12.80
CA TYR A 379 5.26 -0.25 -13.62
C TYR A 379 5.92 -0.75 -14.91
N LEU A 380 6.74 0.06 -15.58
CA LEU A 380 7.51 -0.37 -16.74
C LEU A 380 8.50 -1.50 -16.39
N ALA A 381 9.18 -1.42 -15.23
CA ALA A 381 10.04 -2.50 -14.76
C ALA A 381 9.24 -3.77 -14.44
N THR A 382 8.05 -3.63 -13.85
CA THR A 382 7.14 -4.75 -13.59
C THR A 382 6.72 -5.42 -14.89
N LEU A 383 6.31 -4.65 -15.92
CA LEU A 383 5.87 -5.18 -17.21
C LEU A 383 6.99 -5.84 -18.04
N ARG A 384 8.25 -5.50 -17.82
CA ARG A 384 9.39 -6.19 -18.46
C ARG A 384 9.52 -7.65 -17.99
N GLU A 385 9.26 -7.91 -16.72
CA GLU A 385 9.38 -9.25 -16.11
C GLU A 385 8.02 -9.98 -16.05
N ASN A 386 6.91 -9.25 -15.98
CA ASN A 386 5.53 -9.75 -15.97
C ASN A 386 4.66 -8.98 -16.98
N PRO A 387 4.74 -9.30 -18.29
CA PRO A 387 3.97 -8.63 -19.33
C PRO A 387 2.45 -8.82 -19.23
N ASP A 388 2.00 -9.78 -18.41
CA ASP A 388 0.60 -10.09 -18.21
C ASP A 388 0.04 -9.52 -16.90
N SER A 389 0.74 -8.55 -16.30
CA SER A 389 0.23 -7.81 -15.13
C SER A 389 -0.84 -6.81 -15.56
N TRP A 390 -2.12 -7.22 -15.52
CA TRP A 390 -3.23 -6.34 -15.87
C TRP A 390 -3.29 -5.08 -14.98
N LEU A 391 -2.90 -5.20 -13.71
CA LEU A 391 -2.85 -4.05 -12.79
C LEU A 391 -1.77 -3.05 -13.20
N ALA A 392 -0.56 -3.51 -13.54
CA ALA A 392 0.52 -2.61 -13.99
C ALA A 392 0.14 -1.91 -15.31
N HIS A 393 -0.54 -2.61 -16.23
CA HIS A 393 -1.11 -1.99 -17.42
C HIS A 393 -2.15 -0.93 -17.08
N ASN A 394 -3.11 -1.23 -16.20
CA ASN A 394 -4.12 -0.27 -15.77
C ASN A 394 -3.51 0.98 -15.16
N ASN A 395 -2.59 0.80 -14.21
CA ASN A 395 -2.00 1.92 -13.48
C ASN A 395 -1.11 2.79 -14.37
N LEU A 396 -0.38 2.18 -15.31
CA LEU A 396 0.37 2.93 -16.32
C LEU A 396 -0.56 3.69 -17.27
N GLY A 397 -1.71 3.09 -17.65
CA GLY A 397 -2.77 3.73 -18.40
C GLY A 397 -3.32 4.98 -17.68
N MET A 398 -3.58 4.89 -16.38
CA MET A 398 -4.03 6.04 -15.57
C MET A 398 -2.99 7.17 -15.52
N LEU A 399 -1.70 6.84 -15.34
CA LEU A 399 -0.63 7.83 -15.37
C LEU A 399 -0.57 8.57 -16.72
N TRP A 400 -0.59 7.82 -17.82
CA TRP A 400 -0.48 8.40 -19.16
C TRP A 400 -1.75 9.14 -19.59
N ALA A 401 -2.93 8.75 -19.12
CA ALA A 401 -4.16 9.51 -19.34
C ALA A 401 -4.08 10.89 -18.66
N ARG A 402 -3.60 10.93 -17.40
CA ARG A 402 -3.36 12.18 -16.67
C ARG A 402 -2.34 13.10 -17.34
N ASP A 403 -1.33 12.52 -17.99
CA ASP A 403 -0.29 13.24 -18.74
C ASP A 403 -0.74 13.63 -20.17
N GLY A 404 -2.03 13.37 -20.53
CA GLY A 404 -2.57 13.67 -21.87
C GLY A 404 -2.13 12.69 -22.96
N ARG A 405 -1.46 11.60 -22.63
CA ARG A 405 -1.00 10.56 -23.56
C ARG A 405 -2.12 9.55 -23.84
N VAL A 406 -3.22 10.05 -24.40
CA VAL A 406 -4.49 9.31 -24.54
C VAL A 406 -4.36 8.00 -25.33
N ALA A 407 -3.59 8.00 -26.43
CA ALA A 407 -3.46 6.83 -27.28
C ALA A 407 -2.73 5.68 -26.56
N GLU A 408 -1.65 6.00 -25.86
CA GLU A 408 -0.90 5.03 -25.06
C GLU A 408 -1.70 4.55 -23.86
N ALA A 409 -2.40 5.46 -23.16
CA ALA A 409 -3.29 5.13 -22.05
C ALA A 409 -4.37 4.12 -22.49
N THR A 410 -5.05 4.42 -23.61
CA THR A 410 -6.08 3.54 -24.20
C THR A 410 -5.51 2.15 -24.54
N ALA A 411 -4.30 2.08 -25.11
CA ALA A 411 -3.67 0.80 -25.43
C ALA A 411 -3.41 -0.03 -24.18
N HIS A 412 -2.94 0.60 -23.09
CA HIS A 412 -2.68 -0.07 -21.82
C HIS A 412 -3.97 -0.51 -21.11
N PHE A 413 -5.02 0.32 -21.07
CA PHE A 413 -6.33 -0.09 -20.52
C PHE A 413 -6.92 -1.28 -21.30
N ARG A 414 -6.88 -1.22 -22.65
CA ARG A 414 -7.33 -2.35 -23.47
C ARG A 414 -6.54 -3.63 -23.18
N ARG A 415 -5.21 -3.52 -22.98
CA ARG A 415 -4.41 -4.69 -22.61
C ARG A 415 -4.79 -5.21 -21.22
N ALA A 416 -5.00 -4.33 -20.24
CA ALA A 416 -5.47 -4.71 -18.91
C ALA A 416 -6.80 -5.48 -18.98
N LEU A 417 -7.76 -5.00 -19.77
CA LEU A 417 -9.07 -5.62 -19.97
C LEU A 417 -9.03 -6.92 -20.79
N GLN A 418 -8.08 -7.05 -21.71
CA GLN A 418 -7.83 -8.36 -22.38
C GLN A 418 -7.33 -9.42 -21.38
N LEU A 419 -6.50 -9.03 -20.42
CA LEU A 419 -5.96 -9.91 -19.38
C LEU A 419 -6.96 -10.20 -18.26
N ASN A 420 -7.78 -9.23 -17.91
CA ASN A 420 -8.86 -9.34 -16.92
C ASN A 420 -10.14 -8.65 -17.42
N PRO A 421 -10.98 -9.37 -18.20
CA PRO A 421 -12.20 -8.80 -18.77
C PRO A 421 -13.26 -8.38 -17.73
N ASN A 422 -13.19 -8.90 -16.51
CA ASN A 422 -14.15 -8.60 -15.43
C ASN A 422 -13.65 -7.46 -14.51
N PHE A 423 -12.66 -6.70 -14.94
CA PHE A 423 -12.13 -5.59 -14.15
C PHE A 423 -12.97 -4.32 -14.34
N ALA A 424 -14.01 -4.15 -13.51
CA ALA A 424 -14.96 -3.04 -13.58
C ALA A 424 -14.28 -1.67 -13.51
N GLN A 425 -13.33 -1.47 -12.59
CA GLN A 425 -12.58 -0.21 -12.49
C GLN A 425 -11.77 0.09 -13.76
N GLY A 426 -11.23 -0.92 -14.44
CA GLY A 426 -10.51 -0.76 -15.71
C GLY A 426 -11.43 -0.27 -16.83
N HIS A 427 -12.66 -0.80 -16.91
CA HIS A 427 -13.69 -0.30 -17.82
C HIS A 427 -14.07 1.15 -17.48
N SER A 428 -14.23 1.49 -16.20
CA SER A 428 -14.50 2.86 -15.76
C SER A 428 -13.38 3.82 -16.16
N ASN A 429 -12.11 3.44 -15.93
CA ASN A 429 -10.95 4.26 -16.30
C ASN A 429 -10.85 4.50 -17.83
N LEU A 430 -11.12 3.45 -18.62
CA LEU A 430 -11.18 3.58 -20.08
C LEU A 430 -12.35 4.48 -20.50
N GLY A 431 -13.51 4.36 -19.85
CA GLY A 431 -14.66 5.21 -20.05
C GLY A 431 -14.35 6.70 -19.80
N VAL A 432 -13.68 7.03 -18.70
CA VAL A 432 -13.20 8.39 -18.41
C VAL A 432 -12.27 8.89 -19.52
N THR A 433 -11.30 8.06 -19.93
CA THR A 433 -10.36 8.43 -20.99
C THR A 433 -11.06 8.72 -22.32
N PHE A 434 -12.10 7.97 -22.66
CA PHE A 434 -12.92 8.23 -23.86
C PHE A 434 -13.76 9.49 -23.72
N ALA A 435 -14.39 9.72 -22.55
CA ALA A 435 -15.18 10.92 -22.31
C ALA A 435 -14.33 12.19 -22.45
N ASP A 436 -13.16 12.22 -21.80
CA ASP A 436 -12.22 13.34 -21.83
C ASP A 436 -11.63 13.59 -23.25
N SER A 437 -11.59 12.54 -24.07
CA SER A 437 -11.11 12.61 -25.45
C SER A 437 -12.19 12.92 -26.48
N GLY A 438 -13.44 13.20 -26.04
CA GLY A 438 -14.56 13.54 -26.93
C GLY A 438 -15.17 12.34 -27.66
N HIS A 439 -15.09 11.13 -27.09
CA HIS A 439 -15.66 9.89 -27.60
C HIS A 439 -16.78 9.37 -26.67
N PRO A 440 -17.90 10.12 -26.51
CA PRO A 440 -18.91 9.81 -25.51
C PRO A 440 -19.64 8.49 -25.75
N ALA A 441 -19.78 8.04 -27.01
CA ALA A 441 -20.43 6.78 -27.30
C ALA A 441 -19.65 5.56 -26.78
N GLU A 442 -18.34 5.59 -26.98
CA GLU A 442 -17.42 4.59 -26.43
C GLU A 442 -17.35 4.69 -24.89
N ALA A 443 -17.34 5.89 -24.33
CA ALA A 443 -17.38 6.11 -22.89
C ALA A 443 -18.62 5.48 -22.25
N LEU A 444 -19.81 5.71 -22.83
CA LEU A 444 -21.06 5.12 -22.35
C LEU A 444 -21.04 3.58 -22.37
N ALA A 445 -20.44 2.98 -23.41
CA ALA A 445 -20.32 1.54 -23.51
C ALA A 445 -19.46 0.95 -22.37
N GLU A 446 -18.31 1.57 -22.13
CA GLU A 446 -17.38 1.15 -21.07
C GLU A 446 -17.96 1.36 -19.67
N PHE A 447 -18.57 2.51 -19.40
CA PHE A 447 -19.22 2.74 -18.10
C PHE A 447 -20.40 1.79 -17.83
N ARG A 448 -21.23 1.50 -18.84
CA ARG A 448 -22.31 0.51 -18.69
C ARG A 448 -21.76 -0.88 -18.37
N THR A 449 -20.66 -1.27 -19.02
CA THR A 449 -19.97 -2.53 -18.71
C THR A 449 -19.45 -2.52 -17.26
N ALA A 450 -18.85 -1.41 -16.81
CA ALA A 450 -18.37 -1.28 -15.44
C ALA A 450 -19.50 -1.44 -14.42
N VAL A 451 -20.63 -0.76 -14.63
CA VAL A 451 -21.83 -0.86 -13.77
C VAL A 451 -22.44 -2.27 -13.77
N GLN A 452 -22.43 -2.95 -14.92
CA GLN A 452 -22.91 -4.35 -15.01
C GLN A 452 -22.02 -5.32 -14.22
N LEU A 453 -20.70 -5.14 -14.31
CA LEU A 453 -19.73 -5.98 -13.60
C LEU A 453 -19.74 -5.72 -12.09
N GLU A 454 -19.85 -4.46 -11.68
CA GLU A 454 -19.82 -4.03 -10.28
C GLU A 454 -20.85 -2.94 -10.02
N PRO A 455 -22.10 -3.30 -9.69
CA PRO A 455 -23.20 -2.34 -9.49
C PRO A 455 -23.02 -1.39 -8.30
N ILE A 456 -22.02 -1.63 -7.46
CA ILE A 456 -21.70 -0.77 -6.31
C ILE A 456 -20.51 0.18 -6.57
N LEU A 457 -20.00 0.24 -7.79
CA LEU A 457 -18.88 1.10 -8.16
C LEU A 457 -19.35 2.53 -8.41
N ALA A 458 -19.23 3.39 -7.39
CA ALA A 458 -19.70 4.78 -7.43
C ALA A 458 -19.05 5.59 -8.57
N ASP A 459 -17.77 5.36 -8.87
CA ASP A 459 -17.04 6.02 -9.97
C ASP A 459 -17.67 5.74 -11.34
N ALA A 460 -18.08 4.50 -11.59
CA ALA A 460 -18.70 4.13 -12.85
C ALA A 460 -20.08 4.79 -13.01
N HIS A 461 -20.90 4.84 -11.95
CA HIS A 461 -22.18 5.56 -11.95
C HIS A 461 -21.99 7.06 -12.16
N ASN A 462 -20.98 7.67 -11.52
CA ASN A 462 -20.67 9.08 -11.71
C ASN A 462 -20.23 9.37 -13.15
N GLY A 463 -19.32 8.57 -13.73
CA GLY A 463 -18.87 8.71 -15.11
C GLY A 463 -20.01 8.50 -16.12
N LEU A 464 -20.81 7.44 -15.93
CA LEU A 464 -21.98 7.15 -16.74
C LEU A 464 -22.98 8.31 -16.70
N GLY A 465 -23.32 8.77 -15.49
CA GLY A 465 -24.26 9.85 -15.28
C GLY A 465 -23.83 11.16 -15.91
N ASN A 466 -22.58 11.58 -15.72
CA ASN A 466 -22.05 12.78 -16.34
C ASN A 466 -22.08 12.69 -17.87
N THR A 467 -21.62 11.58 -18.44
CA THR A 467 -21.60 11.38 -19.91
C THR A 467 -23.01 11.35 -20.50
N LEU A 468 -23.99 10.75 -19.80
CA LEU A 468 -25.41 10.78 -20.20
C LEU A 468 -25.94 12.21 -20.22
N VAL A 469 -25.64 13.03 -19.20
CA VAL A 469 -26.04 14.46 -19.15
C VAL A 469 -25.43 15.24 -20.31
N GLU A 470 -24.16 15.00 -20.62
CA GLU A 470 -23.47 15.66 -21.74
C GLU A 470 -24.08 15.30 -23.09
N THR A 471 -24.47 14.04 -23.28
CA THR A 471 -25.10 13.53 -24.52
C THR A 471 -26.60 13.81 -24.61
N GLY A 472 -27.20 14.49 -23.61
CA GLY A 472 -28.59 14.90 -23.63
C GLY A 472 -29.58 13.92 -22.99
N HIS A 473 -29.13 12.82 -22.43
CA HIS A 473 -29.95 11.84 -21.71
C HIS A 473 -30.11 12.24 -20.23
N LEU A 474 -30.69 13.40 -20.01
CA LEU A 474 -30.68 14.12 -18.73
C LEU A 474 -31.27 13.31 -17.56
N GLU A 475 -32.44 12.70 -17.75
CA GLU A 475 -33.14 11.97 -16.69
C GLU A 475 -32.37 10.70 -16.27
N GLU A 476 -31.84 9.96 -17.25
CA GLU A 476 -30.98 8.79 -16.97
C GLU A 476 -29.72 9.23 -16.22
N GLY A 477 -29.07 10.31 -16.69
CA GLY A 477 -27.87 10.84 -16.04
C GLY A 477 -28.11 11.29 -14.60
N LEU A 478 -29.25 11.94 -14.32
CA LEU A 478 -29.65 12.31 -12.96
C LEU A 478 -29.85 11.07 -12.05
N ALA A 479 -30.39 9.98 -12.59
CA ALA A 479 -30.57 8.74 -11.84
C ALA A 479 -29.22 8.12 -11.46
N GLU A 480 -28.29 8.02 -12.42
CA GLU A 480 -26.95 7.47 -12.20
C GLU A 480 -26.12 8.32 -11.21
N LEU A 481 -26.18 9.66 -11.30
CA LEU A 481 -25.50 10.55 -10.35
C LEU A 481 -26.06 10.42 -8.93
N ARG A 482 -27.38 10.24 -8.78
CA ARG A 482 -27.98 9.97 -7.47
C ARG A 482 -27.57 8.62 -6.92
N GLU A 483 -27.43 7.60 -7.77
CA GLU A 483 -26.95 6.28 -7.36
C GLU A 483 -25.48 6.35 -6.93
N ALA A 484 -24.61 7.07 -7.65
CA ALA A 484 -23.23 7.32 -7.23
C ALA A 484 -23.18 7.92 -5.81
N LEU A 485 -24.04 8.91 -5.52
CA LEU A 485 -24.12 9.55 -4.20
C LEU A 485 -24.81 8.69 -3.13
N ARG A 486 -25.67 7.76 -3.51
CA ARG A 486 -26.23 6.77 -2.59
C ARG A 486 -25.16 5.78 -2.15
N LEU A 487 -24.29 5.36 -3.08
CA LEU A 487 -23.18 4.46 -2.83
C LEU A 487 -22.05 5.15 -2.05
N GLN A 488 -21.72 6.39 -2.43
CA GLN A 488 -20.70 7.20 -1.79
C GLN A 488 -21.20 8.62 -1.49
N PRO A 489 -21.79 8.86 -0.31
CA PRO A 489 -22.35 10.18 0.04
C PRO A 489 -21.35 11.34 0.05
N ASP A 490 -20.10 11.05 0.40
CA ASP A 490 -19.00 12.01 0.50
C ASP A 490 -18.16 12.06 -0.80
N TYR A 491 -18.82 12.22 -1.96
CA TYR A 491 -18.19 12.24 -3.29
C TYR A 491 -18.29 13.64 -3.93
N PRO A 492 -17.26 14.51 -3.81
CA PRO A 492 -17.32 15.90 -4.29
C PRO A 492 -17.58 16.01 -5.78
N GLU A 493 -16.96 15.17 -6.62
CA GLU A 493 -17.15 15.19 -8.07
C GLU A 493 -18.58 14.83 -8.46
N ALA A 494 -19.14 13.79 -7.86
CA ALA A 494 -20.52 13.40 -8.13
C ALA A 494 -21.52 14.48 -7.66
N ARG A 495 -21.24 15.17 -6.54
CA ARG A 495 -22.01 16.34 -6.09
C ARG A 495 -21.96 17.46 -7.12
N ASN A 496 -20.77 17.82 -7.60
CA ASN A 496 -20.62 18.83 -8.65
C ASN A 496 -21.35 18.42 -9.93
N ASN A 497 -21.22 17.17 -10.38
CA ASN A 497 -21.88 16.68 -11.58
C ASN A 497 -23.41 16.63 -11.46
N LEU A 498 -23.92 16.26 -10.29
CA LEU A 498 -25.36 16.36 -10.00
C LEU A 498 -25.84 17.81 -10.02
N GLY A 499 -25.04 18.74 -9.46
CA GLY A 499 -25.30 20.17 -9.55
C GLY A 499 -25.38 20.65 -11.01
N ASN A 500 -24.42 20.23 -11.86
CA ASN A 500 -24.42 20.54 -13.29
C ASN A 500 -25.65 19.98 -14.00
N ALA A 501 -26.03 18.74 -13.73
CA ALA A 501 -27.23 18.13 -14.31
C ALA A 501 -28.52 18.86 -13.91
N LEU A 502 -28.67 19.23 -12.63
CA LEU A 502 -29.78 20.00 -12.12
C LEU A 502 -29.83 21.40 -12.73
N ALA A 503 -28.67 22.07 -12.85
CA ALA A 503 -28.59 23.39 -13.49
C ALA A 503 -28.98 23.31 -14.98
N LYS A 504 -28.51 22.29 -15.70
CA LYS A 504 -28.84 22.03 -17.12
C LYS A 504 -30.33 21.73 -17.32
N SER A 505 -30.99 21.14 -16.32
CA SER A 505 -32.45 20.93 -16.33
C SER A 505 -33.26 22.14 -15.85
N GLY A 506 -32.62 23.27 -15.58
CA GLY A 506 -33.29 24.49 -15.09
C GLY A 506 -33.63 24.51 -13.60
N HIS A 507 -33.22 23.47 -12.85
CA HIS A 507 -33.47 23.37 -11.41
C HIS A 507 -32.34 24.05 -10.59
N TRP A 508 -32.10 25.35 -10.89
CA TRP A 508 -31.01 26.14 -10.33
C TRP A 508 -30.99 26.14 -8.79
N ALA A 509 -32.18 26.29 -8.18
CA ALA A 509 -32.27 26.28 -6.71
C ALA A 509 -31.86 24.94 -6.08
N ALA A 510 -32.08 23.81 -6.77
CA ALA A 510 -31.69 22.50 -6.31
C ALA A 510 -30.18 22.19 -6.58
N ALA A 511 -29.56 22.88 -7.54
CA ALA A 511 -28.13 22.74 -7.84
C ALA A 511 -27.23 23.40 -6.77
N VAL A 512 -27.68 24.55 -6.21
CA VAL A 512 -26.87 25.29 -5.20
C VAL A 512 -26.41 24.42 -4.05
N PRO A 513 -27.25 23.67 -3.31
CA PRO A 513 -26.79 22.84 -2.19
C PRO A 513 -25.86 21.70 -2.63
N GLN A 514 -25.92 21.25 -3.87
CA GLN A 514 -24.99 20.21 -4.36
C GLN A 514 -23.56 20.77 -4.51
N TYR A 515 -23.42 21.97 -5.06
CA TYR A 515 -22.12 22.63 -5.15
C TYR A 515 -21.58 23.06 -3.78
N GLU A 516 -22.44 23.56 -2.89
CA GLU A 516 -22.06 23.92 -1.52
C GLU A 516 -21.51 22.69 -0.77
N GLU A 517 -22.17 21.54 -0.93
CA GLU A 517 -21.70 20.29 -0.32
C GLU A 517 -20.41 19.78 -0.99
N ALA A 518 -20.26 19.90 -2.31
CA ALA A 518 -19.00 19.59 -2.99
C ALA A 518 -17.84 20.40 -2.43
N LEU A 519 -18.04 21.69 -2.18
CA LEU A 519 -17.05 22.59 -1.60
C LEU A 519 -16.82 22.35 -0.10
N ARG A 520 -17.85 21.92 0.64
CA ARG A 520 -17.67 21.49 2.03
C ARG A 520 -16.76 20.26 2.13
N LEU A 521 -16.94 19.29 1.23
CA LEU A 521 -16.15 18.07 1.15
C LEU A 521 -14.73 18.33 0.63
N ARG A 522 -14.62 19.21 -0.38
CA ARG A 522 -13.35 19.64 -0.97
C ARG A 522 -13.33 21.16 -1.13
N PRO A 523 -12.80 21.89 -0.14
CA PRO A 523 -12.70 23.34 -0.20
C PRO A 523 -11.90 23.88 -1.39
N ASP A 524 -10.91 23.11 -1.84
CA ASP A 524 -10.09 23.39 -3.04
C ASP A 524 -10.65 22.68 -4.28
N PHE A 525 -11.85 23.15 -4.73
CA PHE A 525 -12.53 22.63 -5.92
C PHE A 525 -13.02 23.79 -6.81
N PRO A 526 -12.12 24.33 -7.68
CA PRO A 526 -12.43 25.53 -8.46
C PRO A 526 -13.63 25.39 -9.39
N ALA A 527 -13.84 24.20 -10.01
CA ALA A 527 -14.99 23.95 -10.86
C ALA A 527 -16.33 24.10 -10.11
N ALA A 528 -16.43 23.49 -8.92
CA ALA A 528 -17.64 23.61 -8.09
C ALA A 528 -17.88 25.06 -7.62
N GLY A 529 -16.81 25.78 -7.26
CA GLY A 529 -16.89 27.19 -6.87
C GLY A 529 -17.34 28.08 -8.03
N ASN A 530 -16.84 27.84 -9.23
CA ASN A 530 -17.25 28.54 -10.45
C ASN A 530 -18.73 28.27 -10.78
N ASN A 531 -19.13 27.00 -10.77
CA ASN A 531 -20.50 26.59 -11.07
C ASN A 531 -21.51 27.13 -10.05
N LEU A 532 -21.12 27.14 -8.75
CA LEU A 532 -21.93 27.78 -7.70
C LEU A 532 -22.10 29.28 -7.96
N GLY A 533 -21.02 30.00 -8.32
CA GLY A 533 -21.08 31.44 -8.58
C GLY A 533 -22.06 31.78 -9.69
N VAL A 534 -22.01 31.06 -10.81
CA VAL A 534 -22.95 31.22 -11.93
C VAL A 534 -24.37 30.81 -11.54
N THR A 535 -24.53 29.74 -10.76
CA THR A 535 -25.87 29.27 -10.34
C THR A 535 -26.53 30.22 -9.35
N LEU A 536 -25.75 30.87 -8.47
CA LEU A 536 -26.26 31.90 -7.55
C LEU A 536 -26.86 33.11 -8.31
N GLU A 537 -26.24 33.54 -9.41
CA GLU A 537 -26.81 34.57 -10.28
C GLU A 537 -28.19 34.14 -10.82
N LYS A 538 -28.29 32.92 -11.36
CA LYS A 538 -29.55 32.38 -11.90
C LYS A 538 -30.68 32.25 -10.85
N THR A 539 -30.32 32.21 -9.57
CA THR A 539 -31.28 32.20 -8.44
C THR A 539 -31.52 33.59 -7.84
N GLY A 540 -31.05 34.68 -8.50
CA GLY A 540 -31.21 36.05 -8.05
C GLY A 540 -30.26 36.50 -6.93
N ARG A 541 -29.25 35.69 -6.61
CA ARG A 541 -28.25 35.94 -5.56
C ARG A 541 -26.94 36.47 -6.19
N LEU A 542 -27.06 37.44 -7.12
CA LEU A 542 -25.94 37.96 -7.93
C LEU A 542 -24.72 38.41 -7.08
N ALA A 543 -24.99 39.14 -5.98
CA ALA A 543 -23.91 39.62 -5.12
C ALA A 543 -23.10 38.47 -4.48
N GLU A 544 -23.76 37.41 -4.08
CA GLU A 544 -23.11 36.22 -3.53
C GLU A 544 -22.33 35.45 -4.61
N GLY A 545 -22.87 35.38 -5.83
CA GLY A 545 -22.18 34.81 -6.99
C GLY A 545 -20.86 35.52 -7.29
N ILE A 546 -20.87 36.87 -7.29
CA ILE A 546 -19.64 37.68 -7.46
C ILE A 546 -18.60 37.36 -6.37
N VAL A 547 -19.02 37.35 -5.09
CA VAL A 547 -18.12 37.04 -3.99
C VAL A 547 -17.49 35.64 -4.14
N ARG A 548 -18.30 34.67 -4.53
CA ARG A 548 -17.81 33.29 -4.75
C ARG A 548 -16.78 33.22 -5.89
N LEU A 549 -17.05 33.86 -7.03
CA LEU A 549 -16.10 33.87 -8.14
C LEU A 549 -14.84 34.67 -7.83
N GLN A 550 -14.93 35.77 -7.06
CA GLN A 550 -13.75 36.50 -6.55
C GLN A 550 -12.86 35.60 -5.67
N GLU A 551 -13.47 34.75 -4.84
CA GLU A 551 -12.72 33.77 -4.05
C GLU A 551 -12.04 32.73 -4.94
N VAL A 552 -12.75 32.19 -5.95
CA VAL A 552 -12.17 31.23 -6.90
C VAL A 552 -10.96 31.81 -7.62
N VAL A 553 -11.07 33.00 -8.21
CA VAL A 553 -9.95 33.62 -8.96
C VAL A 553 -8.80 34.01 -8.04
N ARG A 554 -9.05 34.33 -6.78
CA ARG A 554 -8.02 34.59 -5.78
C ARG A 554 -7.21 33.34 -5.42
N LEU A 555 -7.88 32.19 -5.28
CA LEU A 555 -7.24 30.91 -4.94
C LEU A 555 -6.63 30.25 -6.18
N HIS A 556 -7.27 30.41 -7.32
CA HIS A 556 -6.89 29.80 -8.62
C HIS A 556 -6.77 30.87 -9.71
N PRO A 557 -5.72 31.72 -9.66
CA PRO A 557 -5.58 32.83 -10.62
C PRO A 557 -5.43 32.40 -12.07
N ALA A 558 -5.00 31.16 -12.35
CA ALA A 558 -4.90 30.62 -13.70
C ALA A 558 -6.23 30.05 -14.27
N TYR A 559 -7.33 30.07 -13.51
CA TYR A 559 -8.59 29.50 -13.97
C TYR A 559 -9.39 30.49 -14.82
N ALA A 560 -9.13 30.48 -16.14
CA ALA A 560 -9.70 31.44 -17.12
C ALA A 560 -11.23 31.54 -17.12
N ASP A 561 -11.95 30.41 -16.94
CA ASP A 561 -13.41 30.40 -16.95
C ASP A 561 -14.02 31.12 -15.75
N ALA A 562 -13.39 31.05 -14.58
CA ALA A 562 -13.85 31.81 -13.41
C ALA A 562 -13.65 33.32 -13.60
N TRP A 563 -12.55 33.76 -14.21
CA TRP A 563 -12.35 35.16 -14.58
C TRP A 563 -13.39 35.64 -15.57
N PHE A 564 -13.70 34.84 -16.60
CA PHE A 564 -14.72 35.19 -17.58
C PHE A 564 -16.11 35.33 -16.94
N ASN A 565 -16.49 34.33 -16.12
CA ASN A 565 -17.79 34.36 -15.42
C ASN A 565 -17.86 35.49 -14.40
N LEU A 566 -16.76 35.80 -13.69
CA LEU A 566 -16.71 36.97 -12.81
C LEU A 566 -16.94 38.25 -13.59
N GLY A 567 -16.31 38.41 -14.77
CA GLY A 567 -16.54 39.54 -15.68
C GLY A 567 -18.01 39.68 -16.08
N LEU A 568 -18.69 38.55 -16.41
CA LEU A 568 -20.12 38.54 -16.75
C LEU A 568 -20.99 39.03 -15.58
N LEU A 569 -20.79 38.50 -14.38
CA LEU A 569 -21.57 38.84 -13.20
C LEU A 569 -21.32 40.29 -12.75
N LEU A 570 -20.08 40.80 -12.87
CA LEU A 570 -19.75 42.19 -12.59
C LEU A 570 -20.41 43.16 -13.61
N HIS A 571 -20.41 42.79 -14.89
CA HIS A 571 -21.11 43.54 -15.93
C HIS A 571 -22.60 43.61 -15.65
N GLU A 572 -23.25 42.48 -15.33
CA GLU A 572 -24.69 42.43 -14.97
C GLU A 572 -24.99 43.27 -13.72
N ALA A 573 -24.04 43.34 -12.76
CA ALA A 573 -24.16 44.21 -11.59
C ALA A 573 -23.87 45.69 -11.87
N GLY A 574 -23.60 46.09 -13.12
CA GLY A 574 -23.25 47.46 -13.52
C GLY A 574 -21.82 47.89 -13.06
N ARG A 575 -20.96 46.97 -12.64
CA ARG A 575 -19.61 47.23 -12.15
C ARG A 575 -18.59 47.14 -13.28
N GLU A 576 -18.78 47.95 -14.33
CA GLU A 576 -17.97 47.90 -15.58
C GLU A 576 -16.49 48.10 -15.34
N ALA A 577 -16.11 48.97 -14.39
CA ALA A 577 -14.72 49.23 -14.07
C ALA A 577 -13.96 47.97 -13.54
N GLU A 578 -14.69 47.04 -12.94
CA GLU A 578 -14.15 45.76 -12.41
C GLU A 578 -14.35 44.61 -13.42
N ALA A 579 -15.43 44.64 -14.21
CA ALA A 579 -15.70 43.61 -15.23
C ALA A 579 -14.62 43.58 -16.32
N ARG A 580 -14.17 44.74 -16.80
CA ARG A 580 -13.20 44.85 -17.90
C ARG A 580 -11.85 44.19 -17.58
N PRO A 581 -11.20 44.42 -16.43
CA PRO A 581 -10.00 43.69 -16.03
C PRO A 581 -10.21 42.17 -15.98
N ALA A 582 -11.35 41.69 -15.47
CA ALA A 582 -11.63 40.27 -15.37
C ALA A 582 -11.72 39.60 -16.77
N PHE A 583 -12.36 40.26 -17.74
CA PHE A 583 -12.38 39.77 -19.13
C PHE A 583 -11.00 39.77 -19.78
N LEU A 584 -10.16 40.79 -19.51
CA LEU A 584 -8.80 40.83 -20.04
C LEU A 584 -7.94 39.71 -19.51
N GLU A 585 -8.02 39.43 -18.20
CA GLU A 585 -7.30 38.31 -17.58
C GLU A 585 -7.75 36.97 -18.15
N ALA A 586 -9.06 36.75 -18.29
CA ALA A 586 -9.59 35.54 -18.92
C ALA A 586 -9.08 35.37 -20.37
N ALA A 587 -9.03 36.46 -21.15
CA ALA A 587 -8.55 36.43 -22.52
C ALA A 587 -7.05 36.12 -22.61
N GLN A 588 -6.25 36.70 -21.73
CA GLN A 588 -4.82 36.45 -21.65
C GLN A 588 -4.54 34.99 -21.28
N LEU A 589 -5.15 34.46 -20.23
CA LEU A 589 -4.98 33.07 -19.80
C LEU A 589 -5.36 32.06 -20.90
N ARG A 590 -6.42 32.36 -21.67
CA ARG A 590 -6.80 31.51 -22.82
C ARG A 590 -5.82 31.63 -24.00
N ALA A 591 -5.14 32.75 -24.17
CA ALA A 591 -4.11 32.93 -25.20
C ALA A 591 -2.82 32.18 -24.83
N ASP A 592 -2.43 32.22 -23.55
CA ASP A 592 -1.23 31.56 -23.02
C ASP A 592 -1.37 30.01 -23.00
N ALA A 593 -2.60 29.48 -22.98
CA ALA A 593 -2.93 28.05 -22.99
C ALA A 593 -2.95 27.42 -24.40
N ARG A 594 -2.84 28.23 -25.49
CA ARG A 594 -2.78 27.79 -26.89
C ARG A 594 -1.34 27.68 -27.38
#